data_e17919fe9ea17f466f83817081bae007
#
_entry.id   e17919fe9ea17f466f83817081bae007
#
_cell.length_a   1.000
_cell.length_b   1.000
_cell.length_c   1.000
_cell.angle_alpha   90.00
_cell.angle_beta   90.00
_cell.angle_gamma   90.00
#
_symmetry.space_group_name_H-M   'P 1'
#
loop_
_entity.id
_entity.type
_entity.pdbx_description
1 polymer ?
#
loop_
_entity_poly.entity_id
_entity_poly.type
_entity_poly.pdbx_seq_one_letter_code
_entity_poly.pdbx_strand_id
1 'polypeptide(L)'
;MMPMHDCRLRFLQALGRQAAILLLWLSAVAMAHAGDISGAGSTFVYPLMSKWAATYYARTGQQVNYQPTGSGNGIRQIRSASVTFGATDMPLKPEELRAAGLAQFPIVVGGVVPVLNLDGVGPGQLRMTGSLLTDIYQGKIVNWNDPAIAAANPGMAFPDQKIVVVHRSDSSGTTFNWTDYLAKVSPQWGATVGAGTTVKWPVGVGASGNEGVATYIRNVKGAIGYVELTYALQRKLSYAAVRNRDGVFVQPTRESFSAAVTGTEWNPQADFYQVLTNAAGPQAWPITGAVFVLISRTRSSAAETRDAIAFFSWALSEGKADAAAEYYVALPDSLVRHVEAYWKAALP
;
A
#
# COMPACT_ATOMS: atom_id res chain seq x y z
N MET A 1 82.14 -14.80 -6.72
CA MET A 1 81.30 -15.97 -6.36
C MET A 1 80.24 -15.48 -5.34
N MET A 2 79.04 -15.20 -5.73
CA MET A 2 77.96 -14.75 -4.84
C MET A 2 77.32 -15.98 -4.16
N PRO A 3 77.05 -15.95 -2.87
CA PRO A 3 76.59 -17.11 -2.17
C PRO A 3 75.12 -17.44 -2.58
N MET A 4 74.87 -18.67 -3.00
CA MET A 4 73.58 -19.24 -3.44
C MET A 4 72.44 -19.19 -2.39
N HIS A 5 72.68 -18.75 -1.16
CA HIS A 5 71.72 -18.63 -0.09
C HIS A 5 70.79 -17.41 -0.23
N ASP A 6 71.28 -16.33 -0.78
CA ASP A 6 70.50 -15.07 -0.89
C ASP A 6 69.42 -15.11 -1.99
N CYS A 7 69.64 -15.90 -3.02
CA CYS A 7 68.71 -16.03 -4.13
C CYS A 7 67.42 -16.83 -3.75
N ARG A 8 67.56 -17.83 -2.86
CA ARG A 8 66.45 -18.64 -2.37
C ARG A 8 65.53 -17.86 -1.40
N LEU A 9 66.11 -17.02 -0.56
CA LEU A 9 65.33 -16.18 0.39
C LEU A 9 64.49 -15.14 -0.37
N ARG A 10 65.04 -14.50 -1.39
CA ARG A 10 64.34 -13.51 -2.21
C ARG A 10 63.21 -14.14 -3.04
N PHE A 11 63.40 -15.38 -3.52
CA PHE A 11 62.39 -16.11 -4.27
C PHE A 11 61.20 -16.54 -3.39
N LEU A 12 61.45 -16.99 -2.17
CA LEU A 12 60.41 -17.35 -1.18
C LEU A 12 59.64 -16.12 -0.68
N GLN A 13 60.29 -14.96 -0.52
CA GLN A 13 59.63 -13.70 -0.15
C GLN A 13 58.78 -13.14 -1.31
N ALA A 14 59.19 -13.34 -2.57
CA ALA A 14 58.38 -12.93 -3.72
C ALA A 14 57.14 -13.82 -3.89
N LEU A 15 57.25 -15.13 -3.67
CA LEU A 15 56.11 -16.08 -3.68
C LEU A 15 55.14 -15.79 -2.54
N GLY A 16 55.60 -15.46 -1.34
CA GLY A 16 54.76 -15.10 -0.20
C GLY A 16 53.95 -13.79 -0.43
N ARG A 17 54.59 -12.80 -1.07
CA ARG A 17 53.94 -11.54 -1.44
C ARG A 17 52.86 -11.73 -2.53
N GLN A 18 53.11 -12.58 -3.53
CA GLN A 18 52.13 -12.88 -4.59
C GLN A 18 50.96 -13.68 -4.03
N ALA A 19 51.21 -14.64 -3.12
CA ALA A 19 50.12 -15.39 -2.46
C ALA A 19 49.27 -14.49 -1.55
N ALA A 20 49.85 -13.53 -0.83
CA ALA A 20 49.14 -12.57 0.00
C ALA A 20 48.27 -11.60 -0.85
N ILE A 21 48.79 -11.17 -2.00
CA ILE A 21 48.03 -10.33 -2.94
C ILE A 21 46.86 -11.12 -3.57
N LEU A 22 47.06 -12.39 -3.94
CA LEU A 22 45.98 -13.25 -4.46
C LEU A 22 44.90 -13.52 -3.41
N LEU A 23 45.27 -13.73 -2.14
CA LEU A 23 44.33 -13.88 -1.03
C LEU A 23 43.54 -12.61 -0.73
N LEU A 24 44.14 -11.42 -0.88
CA LEU A 24 43.45 -10.13 -0.80
C LEU A 24 42.50 -9.90 -1.96
N TRP A 25 42.80 -10.36 -3.18
CA TRP A 25 41.93 -10.29 -4.32
C TRP A 25 40.77 -11.33 -4.26
N LEU A 26 41.00 -12.49 -3.70
CA LEU A 26 39.94 -13.50 -3.47
C LEU A 26 38.97 -13.08 -2.36
N SER A 27 39.42 -12.32 -1.34
CA SER A 27 38.50 -11.78 -0.31
C SER A 27 37.68 -10.59 -0.79
N ALA A 28 38.10 -9.87 -1.85
CA ALA A 28 37.35 -8.78 -2.46
C ALA A 28 36.22 -9.24 -3.41
N VAL A 29 36.21 -10.52 -3.83
CA VAL A 29 35.24 -11.07 -4.78
C VAL A 29 34.01 -11.69 -4.12
N ALA A 30 34.02 -11.83 -2.78
CA ALA A 30 32.88 -12.36 -2.02
C ALA A 30 31.90 -11.27 -1.50
N MET A 31 31.83 -10.10 -2.13
CA MET A 31 30.57 -9.35 -2.08
C MET A 31 29.60 -10.08 -3.02
N ALA A 32 28.92 -11.08 -2.49
CA ALA A 32 27.72 -11.58 -3.12
C ALA A 32 26.85 -10.33 -3.40
N HIS A 33 26.71 -9.96 -4.67
CA HIS A 33 25.68 -9.01 -5.05
C HIS A 33 24.36 -9.69 -4.66
N ALA A 34 23.82 -9.31 -3.51
CA ALA A 34 22.43 -9.59 -3.22
C ALA A 34 21.65 -9.04 -4.42
N GLY A 35 20.91 -9.86 -5.12
CA GLY A 35 20.16 -9.45 -6.30
C GLY A 35 19.16 -8.35 -5.89
N ASP A 36 18.87 -7.42 -6.79
CA ASP A 36 17.88 -6.38 -6.52
C ASP A 36 16.53 -7.01 -6.14
N ILE A 37 15.96 -6.54 -5.03
CA ILE A 37 14.62 -6.96 -4.62
C ILE A 37 13.61 -6.24 -5.53
N SER A 38 12.90 -6.99 -6.37
CA SER A 38 11.89 -6.43 -7.27
C SER A 38 10.49 -6.60 -6.72
N GLY A 39 9.70 -5.52 -6.76
CA GLY A 39 8.31 -5.55 -6.33
C GLY A 39 7.39 -4.75 -7.24
N ALA A 40 6.11 -5.11 -7.27
CA ALA A 40 5.12 -4.35 -8.03
C ALA A 40 3.72 -4.44 -7.42
N GLY A 41 2.88 -3.46 -7.74
CA GLY A 41 1.47 -3.53 -7.40
C GLY A 41 0.88 -2.25 -6.83
N SER A 42 0.34 -2.33 -5.63
CA SER A 42 -0.42 -1.27 -4.99
C SER A 42 0.23 0.11 -5.09
N THR A 43 -0.52 1.08 -5.61
CA THR A 43 -0.14 2.50 -5.53
C THR A 43 -0.49 3.10 -4.17
N PHE A 44 -1.34 2.45 -3.38
CA PHE A 44 -1.71 2.88 -2.04
C PHE A 44 -0.47 2.99 -1.12
N VAL A 45 0.41 2.00 -1.16
CA VAL A 45 1.60 1.92 -0.30
C VAL A 45 2.84 2.58 -0.93
N TYR A 46 2.75 3.10 -2.15
CA TYR A 46 3.94 3.57 -2.89
C TYR A 46 4.73 4.67 -2.17
N PRO A 47 4.11 5.71 -1.56
CA PRO A 47 4.86 6.72 -0.82
C PRO A 47 5.74 6.11 0.27
N LEU A 48 5.17 5.21 1.08
CA LEU A 48 5.89 4.51 2.13
C LEU A 48 6.90 3.51 1.58
N MET A 49 6.54 2.72 0.57
CA MET A 49 7.45 1.75 -0.05
C MET A 49 8.69 2.43 -0.64
N SER A 50 8.52 3.59 -1.27
CA SER A 50 9.61 4.42 -1.78
C SER A 50 10.52 4.93 -0.65
N LYS A 51 9.92 5.35 0.47
CA LYS A 51 10.66 5.78 1.66
C LYS A 51 11.43 4.61 2.28
N TRP A 52 10.78 3.47 2.48
CA TRP A 52 11.42 2.26 3.00
C TRP A 52 12.57 1.79 2.11
N ALA A 53 12.37 1.76 0.79
CA ALA A 53 13.43 1.38 -0.16
C ALA A 53 14.67 2.29 -0.03
N ALA A 54 14.47 3.60 0.05
CA ALA A 54 15.56 4.55 0.21
C ALA A 54 16.29 4.40 1.57
N THR A 55 15.54 4.28 2.68
CA THR A 55 16.11 4.11 4.02
C THR A 55 16.86 2.78 4.14
N TYR A 56 16.29 1.69 3.60
CA TYR A 56 16.91 0.36 3.62
C TYR A 56 18.20 0.32 2.79
N TYR A 57 18.17 0.93 1.59
CA TYR A 57 19.37 1.06 0.76
C TYR A 57 20.50 1.83 1.46
N ALA A 58 20.19 2.98 2.07
CA ALA A 58 21.18 3.77 2.80
C ALA A 58 21.81 2.99 3.96
N ARG A 59 21.08 2.03 4.54
CA ARG A 59 21.54 1.22 5.67
C ARG A 59 22.31 -0.04 5.28
N THR A 60 21.85 -0.71 4.21
CA THR A 60 22.33 -2.06 3.86
C THR A 60 23.08 -2.13 2.54
N GLY A 61 22.92 -1.13 1.67
CA GLY A 61 23.37 -1.18 0.28
C GLY A 61 22.48 -2.05 -0.64
N GLN A 62 21.42 -2.69 -0.08
CA GLN A 62 20.50 -3.54 -0.83
C GLN A 62 19.43 -2.70 -1.51
N GLN A 63 19.29 -2.84 -2.83
CA GLN A 63 18.31 -2.10 -3.62
C GLN A 63 16.95 -2.78 -3.62
N VAL A 64 15.89 -1.97 -3.46
CA VAL A 64 14.49 -2.40 -3.58
C VAL A 64 13.83 -1.60 -4.69
N ASN A 65 13.49 -2.26 -5.79
CA ASN A 65 12.87 -1.67 -6.97
C ASN A 65 11.37 -1.95 -6.97
N TYR A 66 10.56 -0.97 -6.59
CA TYR A 66 9.11 -1.12 -6.53
C TYR A 66 8.39 -0.34 -7.62
N GLN A 67 7.49 -1.00 -8.36
CA GLN A 67 6.70 -0.42 -9.44
C GLN A 67 5.22 -0.27 -9.03
N PRO A 68 4.70 0.96 -8.86
CA PRO A 68 3.32 1.22 -8.45
C PRO A 68 2.34 1.10 -9.62
N THR A 69 2.06 -0.12 -10.06
CA THR A 69 1.27 -0.43 -11.25
C THR A 69 -0.18 -0.80 -10.99
N GLY A 70 -0.63 -0.72 -9.72
CA GLY A 70 -1.95 -1.14 -9.24
C GLY A 70 -1.97 -2.59 -8.75
N SER A 71 -2.83 -2.87 -7.76
CA SER A 71 -2.90 -4.16 -7.06
C SER A 71 -3.09 -5.35 -8.00
N GLY A 72 -3.98 -5.23 -8.99
CA GLY A 72 -4.20 -6.30 -9.96
C GLY A 72 -2.99 -6.61 -10.83
N ASN A 73 -2.16 -5.60 -11.16
CA ASN A 73 -0.89 -5.80 -11.85
C ASN A 73 0.13 -6.49 -10.94
N GLY A 74 0.22 -6.09 -9.67
CA GLY A 74 1.08 -6.75 -8.69
C GLY A 74 0.74 -8.25 -8.54
N ILE A 75 -0.56 -8.57 -8.42
CA ILE A 75 -1.02 -9.96 -8.36
C ILE A 75 -0.64 -10.74 -9.64
N ARG A 76 -0.78 -10.14 -10.83
CA ARG A 76 -0.37 -10.79 -12.08
C ARG A 76 1.13 -11.01 -12.16
N GLN A 77 1.94 -10.02 -11.80
CA GLN A 77 3.39 -10.09 -11.88
C GLN A 77 3.97 -11.12 -10.91
N ILE A 78 3.46 -11.22 -9.68
CA ILE A 78 3.92 -12.27 -8.75
C ILE A 78 3.48 -13.66 -9.21
N ARG A 79 2.28 -13.82 -9.78
CA ARG A 79 1.83 -15.10 -10.35
C ARG A 79 2.68 -15.55 -11.55
N SER A 80 3.17 -14.63 -12.37
CA SER A 80 4.07 -14.91 -13.49
C SER A 80 5.55 -14.98 -13.09
N ALA A 81 5.87 -14.83 -11.81
CA ALA A 81 7.23 -14.77 -11.28
C ALA A 81 8.12 -13.69 -11.96
N SER A 82 7.52 -12.56 -12.35
CA SER A 82 8.21 -11.41 -12.93
C SER A 82 8.79 -10.48 -11.87
N VAL A 83 8.40 -10.63 -10.62
CA VAL A 83 8.87 -9.87 -9.46
C VAL A 83 9.05 -10.80 -8.25
N THR A 84 9.88 -10.38 -7.30
CA THR A 84 10.13 -11.10 -6.05
C THR A 84 8.91 -11.04 -5.13
N PHE A 85 8.20 -9.90 -5.11
CA PHE A 85 6.98 -9.75 -4.33
C PHE A 85 5.91 -8.93 -5.07
N GLY A 86 4.65 -9.23 -4.81
CA GLY A 86 3.51 -8.40 -5.18
C GLY A 86 2.97 -7.62 -3.99
N ALA A 87 2.36 -6.44 -4.21
CA ALA A 87 1.62 -5.74 -3.16
C ALA A 87 0.19 -5.44 -3.59
N THR A 88 -0.77 -5.61 -2.65
CA THR A 88 -2.19 -5.43 -2.92
C THR A 88 -2.93 -4.90 -1.68
N ASP A 89 -3.93 -4.03 -1.90
CA ASP A 89 -4.84 -3.55 -0.83
C ASP A 89 -6.16 -4.36 -0.82
N MET A 90 -6.32 -5.29 -1.75
CA MET A 90 -7.36 -6.31 -1.73
C MET A 90 -6.72 -7.64 -1.30
N PRO A 91 -7.05 -8.19 -0.13
CA PRO A 91 -6.54 -9.50 0.25
C PRO A 91 -7.06 -10.57 -0.70
N LEU A 92 -6.19 -11.52 -1.06
CA LEU A 92 -6.62 -12.73 -1.76
C LEU A 92 -7.15 -13.73 -0.74
N LYS A 93 -8.18 -14.47 -1.14
CA LYS A 93 -8.73 -15.53 -0.31
C LYS A 93 -7.76 -16.70 -0.19
N PRO A 94 -7.79 -17.46 0.92
CA PRO A 94 -6.88 -18.58 1.13
C PRO A 94 -6.88 -19.62 0.00
N GLU A 95 -8.05 -19.88 -0.61
CA GLU A 95 -8.14 -20.79 -1.75
C GLU A 95 -7.44 -20.25 -3.00
N GLU A 96 -7.51 -18.94 -3.26
CA GLU A 96 -6.82 -18.30 -4.38
C GLU A 96 -5.29 -18.32 -4.18
N LEU A 97 -4.84 -18.09 -2.94
CA LEU A 97 -3.42 -18.15 -2.56
C LEU A 97 -2.86 -19.57 -2.73
N ARG A 98 -3.60 -20.58 -2.25
CA ARG A 98 -3.19 -22.00 -2.42
C ARG A 98 -3.12 -22.38 -3.89
N ALA A 99 -4.12 -22.02 -4.68
CA ALA A 99 -4.15 -22.31 -6.11
C ALA A 99 -2.99 -21.64 -6.88
N ALA A 100 -2.54 -20.47 -6.42
CA ALA A 100 -1.44 -19.71 -7.02
C ALA A 100 -0.06 -20.05 -6.42
N GLY A 101 0.02 -20.87 -5.37
CA GLY A 101 1.28 -21.15 -4.67
C GLY A 101 1.87 -19.90 -3.98
N LEU A 102 1.01 -19.01 -3.47
CA LEU A 102 1.41 -17.75 -2.85
C LEU A 102 1.17 -17.77 -1.33
N ALA A 103 2.03 -17.06 -0.61
CA ALA A 103 1.84 -16.64 0.77
C ALA A 103 1.41 -15.16 0.79
N GLN A 104 0.62 -14.77 1.78
CA GLN A 104 0.15 -13.41 1.99
C GLN A 104 0.32 -12.98 3.43
N PHE A 105 0.77 -11.73 3.65
CA PHE A 105 0.85 -11.15 4.98
C PHE A 105 0.65 -9.63 4.93
N PRO A 106 0.05 -9.01 5.96
CA PRO A 106 -0.10 -7.56 6.04
C PRO A 106 1.23 -6.88 6.33
N ILE A 107 1.39 -5.63 5.87
CA ILE A 107 2.58 -4.81 6.16
C ILE A 107 2.25 -3.46 6.80
N VAL A 108 1.11 -2.88 6.49
CA VAL A 108 0.72 -1.56 6.98
C VAL A 108 -0.78 -1.35 6.78
N VAL A 109 -1.36 -0.43 7.53
CA VAL A 109 -2.76 0.01 7.39
C VAL A 109 -2.79 1.50 7.06
N GLY A 110 -3.77 1.91 6.26
CA GLY A 110 -4.02 3.31 5.92
C GLY A 110 -5.49 3.56 5.59
N GLY A 111 -5.82 4.77 5.16
CA GLY A 111 -7.19 5.17 4.86
C GLY A 111 -7.37 5.64 3.41
N VAL A 112 -8.44 5.17 2.78
CA VAL A 112 -8.96 5.76 1.54
C VAL A 112 -9.83 6.94 1.90
N VAL A 113 -9.56 8.10 1.30
CA VAL A 113 -10.25 9.35 1.63
C VAL A 113 -10.95 9.94 0.41
N PRO A 114 -12.19 10.44 0.56
CA PRO A 114 -12.82 11.24 -0.47
C PRO A 114 -12.05 12.55 -0.61
N VAL A 115 -11.55 12.88 -1.80
CA VAL A 115 -10.85 14.13 -2.12
C VAL A 115 -11.65 14.95 -3.10
N LEU A 116 -11.55 16.27 -2.99
CA LEU A 116 -12.35 17.18 -3.80
C LEU A 116 -11.60 18.47 -4.14
N ASN A 117 -12.08 19.17 -5.18
CA ASN A 117 -11.63 20.48 -5.56
C ASN A 117 -12.83 21.42 -5.65
N LEU A 118 -13.19 22.02 -4.52
CA LEU A 118 -14.32 22.94 -4.40
C LEU A 118 -13.86 24.20 -3.69
N ASP A 119 -14.09 25.36 -4.30
CA ASP A 119 -13.69 26.64 -3.72
C ASP A 119 -14.41 26.88 -2.39
N GLY A 120 -13.68 27.41 -1.41
CA GLY A 120 -14.20 27.68 -0.07
C GLY A 120 -14.30 26.46 0.83
N VAL A 121 -13.93 25.25 0.38
CA VAL A 121 -13.96 24.03 1.18
C VAL A 121 -12.54 23.55 1.45
N GLY A 122 -12.11 23.66 2.70
CA GLY A 122 -10.80 23.19 3.17
C GLY A 122 -10.80 21.72 3.59
N PRO A 123 -9.60 21.16 3.90
CA PRO A 123 -9.45 19.79 4.38
C PRO A 123 -10.30 19.50 5.62
N GLY A 124 -11.06 18.40 5.60
CA GLY A 124 -11.88 17.94 6.72
C GLY A 124 -13.15 18.74 6.99
N GLN A 125 -13.41 19.82 6.26
CA GLN A 125 -14.60 20.65 6.50
C GLN A 125 -15.88 20.03 5.95
N LEU A 126 -15.80 19.37 4.77
CA LEU A 126 -16.96 18.72 4.17
C LEU A 126 -17.30 17.43 4.91
N ARG A 127 -18.58 17.24 5.22
CA ARG A 127 -19.13 16.03 5.82
C ARG A 127 -19.84 15.21 4.75
N MET A 128 -19.44 13.95 4.62
CA MET A 128 -20.06 13.02 3.68
C MET A 128 -20.61 11.79 4.41
N THR A 129 -21.80 11.36 4.03
CA THR A 129 -22.34 10.07 4.46
C THR A 129 -22.09 9.01 3.38
N GLY A 130 -22.16 7.73 3.75
CA GLY A 130 -22.04 6.64 2.77
C GLY A 130 -23.11 6.72 1.68
N SER A 131 -24.34 7.16 2.02
CA SER A 131 -25.41 7.38 1.04
C SER A 131 -25.09 8.51 0.07
N LEU A 132 -24.59 9.66 0.55
CA LEU A 132 -24.18 10.75 -0.34
C LEU A 132 -23.08 10.30 -1.32
N LEU A 133 -22.05 9.64 -0.81
CA LEU A 133 -20.97 9.11 -1.67
C LEU A 133 -21.54 8.13 -2.70
N THR A 134 -22.44 7.23 -2.29
CA THR A 134 -23.08 6.28 -3.20
C THR A 134 -23.92 6.99 -4.27
N ASP A 135 -24.73 7.97 -3.90
CA ASP A 135 -25.63 8.66 -4.83
C ASP A 135 -24.84 9.56 -5.81
N ILE A 136 -23.72 10.15 -5.38
CA ILE A 136 -22.79 10.83 -6.28
C ILE A 136 -22.16 9.88 -7.30
N TYR A 137 -21.64 8.73 -6.84
CA TYR A 137 -21.00 7.74 -7.73
C TYR A 137 -21.98 6.94 -8.59
N GLN A 138 -23.28 6.98 -8.25
CA GLN A 138 -24.38 6.49 -9.10
C GLN A 138 -24.92 7.54 -10.08
N GLY A 139 -24.46 8.80 -10.00
CA GLY A 139 -24.96 9.90 -10.84
C GLY A 139 -26.35 10.39 -10.47
N LYS A 140 -26.84 10.11 -9.26
CA LYS A 140 -28.10 10.63 -8.74
C LYS A 140 -27.96 12.07 -8.23
N ILE A 141 -26.84 12.36 -7.55
CA ILE A 141 -26.44 13.70 -7.13
C ILE A 141 -25.38 14.18 -8.13
N VAL A 142 -25.70 15.24 -8.88
CA VAL A 142 -24.88 15.72 -9.99
C VAL A 142 -24.34 17.15 -9.80
N ASN A 143 -24.85 17.88 -8.80
CA ASN A 143 -24.43 19.24 -8.48
C ASN A 143 -24.04 19.36 -7.01
N TRP A 144 -23.07 20.23 -6.71
CA TRP A 144 -22.60 20.48 -5.35
C TRP A 144 -23.66 21.14 -4.46
N ASN A 145 -24.53 22.00 -5.02
CA ASN A 145 -25.64 22.64 -4.28
C ASN A 145 -26.87 21.73 -4.06
N ASP A 146 -26.71 20.42 -4.25
CA ASP A 146 -27.80 19.47 -3.98
C ASP A 146 -28.26 19.57 -2.51
N PRO A 147 -29.60 19.63 -2.26
CA PRO A 147 -30.14 19.74 -0.90
C PRO A 147 -29.65 18.66 0.06
N ALA A 148 -29.36 17.43 -0.42
CA ALA A 148 -28.86 16.36 0.42
C ALA A 148 -27.42 16.62 0.92
N ILE A 149 -26.58 17.25 0.10
CA ILE A 149 -25.24 17.70 0.51
C ILE A 149 -25.36 18.83 1.56
N ALA A 150 -26.21 19.82 1.29
CA ALA A 150 -26.45 20.92 2.22
C ALA A 150 -26.99 20.47 3.59
N ALA A 151 -27.90 19.50 3.59
CA ALA A 151 -28.46 18.94 4.83
C ALA A 151 -27.40 18.24 5.71
N ALA A 152 -26.39 17.62 5.12
CA ALA A 152 -25.27 17.01 5.86
C ALA A 152 -24.24 18.04 6.35
N ASN A 153 -24.29 19.28 5.83
CA ASN A 153 -23.31 20.34 6.06
C ASN A 153 -23.98 21.67 6.45
N PRO A 154 -24.71 21.72 7.57
CA PRO A 154 -25.42 22.93 7.97
C PRO A 154 -24.45 24.12 8.13
N GLY A 155 -24.83 25.26 7.57
CA GLY A 155 -24.05 26.50 7.61
C GLY A 155 -23.01 26.63 6.48
N MET A 156 -22.84 25.62 5.61
CA MET A 156 -22.01 25.73 4.40
C MET A 156 -22.88 26.11 3.19
N ALA A 157 -22.41 27.07 2.41
CA ALA A 157 -23.00 27.39 1.11
C ALA A 157 -22.22 26.67 -0.01
N PHE A 158 -22.95 26.03 -0.91
CA PHE A 158 -22.36 25.30 -2.03
C PHE A 158 -22.68 26.01 -3.35
N PRO A 159 -21.71 26.06 -4.29
CA PRO A 159 -21.95 26.68 -5.59
C PRO A 159 -22.87 25.81 -6.46
N ASP A 160 -23.61 26.45 -7.37
CA ASP A 160 -24.26 25.75 -8.47
C ASP A 160 -23.21 25.30 -9.49
N GLN A 161 -22.59 24.17 -9.18
CA GLN A 161 -21.48 23.58 -9.93
C GLN A 161 -21.65 22.09 -10.07
N LYS A 162 -21.47 21.59 -11.29
CA LYS A 162 -21.51 20.14 -11.56
C LYS A 162 -20.41 19.40 -10.83
N ILE A 163 -20.75 18.22 -10.31
CA ILE A 163 -19.82 17.26 -9.74
C ILE A 163 -19.15 16.49 -10.87
N VAL A 164 -17.82 16.49 -10.90
CA VAL A 164 -17.02 15.64 -11.80
C VAL A 164 -16.48 14.46 -10.99
N VAL A 165 -17.10 13.30 -11.16
CA VAL A 165 -16.68 12.08 -10.48
C VAL A 165 -15.40 11.53 -11.12
N VAL A 166 -14.39 11.24 -10.30
CA VAL A 166 -13.12 10.66 -10.74
C VAL A 166 -12.92 9.31 -10.05
N HIS A 167 -12.62 8.28 -10.84
CA HIS A 167 -12.37 6.93 -10.35
C HIS A 167 -11.07 6.36 -10.94
N ARG A 168 -10.64 5.21 -10.47
CA ARG A 168 -9.47 4.52 -10.99
C ARG A 168 -9.77 3.86 -12.33
N SER A 169 -8.82 3.96 -13.26
CA SER A 169 -8.86 3.29 -14.57
C SER A 169 -8.06 1.98 -14.60
N ASP A 170 -7.18 1.78 -13.63
CA ASP A 170 -6.37 0.56 -13.44
C ASP A 170 -7.04 -0.41 -12.45
N SER A 171 -6.57 -1.66 -12.41
CA SER A 171 -7.01 -2.65 -11.41
C SER A 171 -6.42 -2.32 -10.02
N SER A 172 -7.25 -1.74 -9.16
CA SER A 172 -6.85 -1.01 -7.97
C SER A 172 -7.39 -1.59 -6.67
N GLY A 173 -6.52 -1.85 -5.69
CA GLY A 173 -6.95 -2.20 -4.34
C GLY A 173 -7.62 -1.03 -3.61
N THR A 174 -7.21 0.23 -3.90
CA THR A 174 -7.92 1.41 -3.39
C THR A 174 -9.37 1.44 -3.89
N THR A 175 -9.60 1.08 -5.16
CA THR A 175 -10.96 0.89 -5.70
C THR A 175 -11.70 -0.23 -4.99
N PHE A 176 -11.03 -1.34 -4.67
CA PHE A 176 -11.65 -2.42 -3.90
C PHE A 176 -12.15 -1.90 -2.54
N ASN A 177 -11.30 -1.24 -1.76
CA ASN A 177 -11.70 -0.71 -0.44
C ASN A 177 -12.83 0.32 -0.57
N TRP A 178 -12.80 1.19 -1.58
CA TRP A 178 -13.84 2.15 -1.86
C TRP A 178 -15.17 1.48 -2.20
N THR A 179 -15.17 0.57 -3.16
CA THR A 179 -16.39 -0.10 -3.65
C THR A 179 -16.96 -1.10 -2.64
N ASP A 180 -16.12 -1.76 -1.85
CA ASP A 180 -16.53 -2.62 -0.75
C ASP A 180 -17.23 -1.81 0.35
N TYR A 181 -16.69 -0.64 0.70
CA TYR A 181 -17.37 0.28 1.62
C TYR A 181 -18.74 0.70 1.06
N LEU A 182 -18.81 1.15 -0.21
CA LEU A 182 -20.08 1.56 -0.82
C LEU A 182 -21.09 0.41 -0.86
N ALA A 183 -20.65 -0.82 -1.11
CA ALA A 183 -21.52 -2.01 -1.09
C ALA A 183 -22.04 -2.31 0.32
N LYS A 184 -21.24 -2.08 1.37
CA LYS A 184 -21.65 -2.28 2.77
C LYS A 184 -22.66 -1.25 3.27
N VAL A 185 -22.62 -0.02 2.72
CA VAL A 185 -23.51 1.08 3.15
C VAL A 185 -24.72 1.29 2.24
N SER A 186 -24.74 0.67 1.05
CA SER A 186 -25.81 0.76 0.08
C SER A 186 -26.12 -0.61 -0.54
N PRO A 187 -27.24 -1.26 -0.16
CA PRO A 187 -27.69 -2.50 -0.81
C PRO A 187 -27.85 -2.36 -2.33
N GLN A 188 -28.31 -1.18 -2.79
CA GLN A 188 -28.45 -0.91 -4.23
C GLN A 188 -27.08 -0.94 -4.94
N TRP A 189 -26.04 -0.30 -4.37
CA TRP A 189 -24.68 -0.38 -4.92
C TRP A 189 -24.20 -1.83 -4.97
N GLY A 190 -24.37 -2.57 -3.87
CA GLY A 190 -23.98 -3.97 -3.79
C GLY A 190 -24.61 -4.84 -4.87
N ALA A 191 -25.88 -4.59 -5.19
CA ALA A 191 -26.64 -5.34 -6.21
C ALA A 191 -26.31 -4.93 -7.65
N THR A 192 -25.93 -3.66 -7.91
CA THR A 192 -25.79 -3.14 -9.28
C THR A 192 -24.34 -2.98 -9.74
N VAL A 193 -23.43 -2.60 -8.83
CA VAL A 193 -22.02 -2.34 -9.11
C VAL A 193 -21.12 -3.35 -8.42
N GLY A 194 -21.40 -3.66 -7.15
CA GLY A 194 -20.62 -4.57 -6.33
C GLY A 194 -19.31 -3.98 -5.83
N ALA A 195 -18.38 -4.87 -5.44
CA ALA A 195 -17.04 -4.55 -4.95
C ALA A 195 -15.97 -5.28 -5.77
N GLY A 196 -14.87 -4.60 -6.06
CA GLY A 196 -13.77 -5.19 -6.82
C GLY A 196 -12.63 -4.23 -7.09
N THR A 197 -11.51 -4.76 -7.55
CA THR A 197 -10.37 -3.92 -8.03
C THR A 197 -10.68 -3.21 -9.34
N THR A 198 -11.68 -3.67 -10.04
CA THR A 198 -12.25 -3.10 -11.28
C THR A 198 -13.75 -3.35 -11.26
N VAL A 199 -14.53 -2.30 -11.44
CA VAL A 199 -16.00 -2.37 -11.51
C VAL A 199 -16.50 -1.60 -12.73
N LYS A 200 -17.75 -1.85 -13.13
CA LYS A 200 -18.41 -1.05 -14.16
C LYS A 200 -18.95 0.24 -13.51
N TRP A 201 -18.19 1.32 -13.63
CA TRP A 201 -18.57 2.60 -13.05
C TRP A 201 -19.83 3.18 -13.72
N PRO A 202 -20.83 3.60 -12.95
CA PRO A 202 -22.04 4.21 -13.52
C PRO A 202 -21.76 5.56 -14.18
N VAL A 203 -20.89 6.37 -13.58
CA VAL A 203 -20.53 7.72 -14.03
C VAL A 203 -19.05 7.99 -13.73
N GLY A 204 -18.52 9.04 -14.33
CA GLY A 204 -17.18 9.56 -14.01
C GLY A 204 -16.15 9.32 -15.09
N VAL A 205 -14.95 9.77 -14.79
CA VAL A 205 -13.76 9.66 -15.63
C VAL A 205 -12.68 8.86 -14.93
N GLY A 206 -11.93 8.06 -15.68
CA GLY A 206 -10.86 7.23 -15.15
C GLY A 206 -9.52 7.95 -15.09
N ALA A 207 -8.79 7.76 -13.97
CA ALA A 207 -7.40 8.20 -13.83
C ALA A 207 -6.54 7.05 -13.27
N SER A 208 -5.29 6.95 -13.73
CA SER A 208 -4.40 5.83 -13.37
C SER A 208 -3.68 6.09 -12.06
N GLY A 209 -3.73 5.14 -11.13
CA GLY A 209 -3.07 5.21 -9.83
C GLY A 209 -3.67 6.25 -8.89
N ASN A 210 -3.25 6.25 -7.62
CA ASN A 210 -3.60 7.30 -6.66
C ASN A 210 -3.09 8.67 -7.13
N GLU A 211 -1.88 8.72 -7.71
CA GLU A 211 -1.28 9.94 -8.23
C GLU A 211 -2.08 10.56 -9.38
N GLY A 212 -2.57 9.74 -10.33
CA GLY A 212 -3.40 10.22 -11.43
C GLY A 212 -4.72 10.80 -10.96
N VAL A 213 -5.38 10.15 -9.99
CA VAL A 213 -6.62 10.68 -9.37
C VAL A 213 -6.31 11.98 -8.65
N ALA A 214 -5.28 12.05 -7.80
CA ALA A 214 -4.91 13.25 -7.07
C ALA A 214 -4.60 14.43 -8.01
N THR A 215 -3.88 14.18 -9.10
CA THR A 215 -3.57 15.18 -10.12
C THR A 215 -4.82 15.67 -10.84
N TYR A 216 -5.73 14.78 -11.19
CA TYR A 216 -7.00 15.16 -11.83
C TYR A 216 -7.83 16.07 -10.91
N ILE A 217 -8.02 15.66 -9.65
CA ILE A 217 -8.77 16.44 -8.65
C ILE A 217 -8.17 17.82 -8.48
N ARG A 218 -6.84 17.95 -8.36
CA ARG A 218 -6.18 19.24 -8.20
C ARG A 218 -6.47 20.22 -9.34
N ASN A 219 -6.58 19.70 -10.56
CA ASN A 219 -6.67 20.51 -11.78
C ASN A 219 -8.10 20.79 -12.26
N VAL A 220 -9.10 20.06 -11.76
CA VAL A 220 -10.49 20.15 -12.25
C VAL A 220 -11.40 20.62 -11.12
N LYS A 221 -11.95 21.83 -11.27
CA LYS A 221 -12.92 22.39 -10.32
C LYS A 221 -14.22 21.58 -10.30
N GLY A 222 -14.77 21.39 -9.11
CA GLY A 222 -15.96 20.57 -8.90
C GLY A 222 -15.70 19.06 -8.91
N ALA A 223 -14.44 18.63 -9.07
CA ALA A 223 -14.11 17.21 -9.06
C ALA A 223 -14.15 16.61 -7.65
N ILE A 224 -14.59 15.34 -7.57
CA ILE A 224 -14.54 14.46 -6.40
C ILE A 224 -13.97 13.12 -6.81
N GLY A 225 -13.08 12.55 -5.99
CA GLY A 225 -12.47 11.24 -6.20
C GLY A 225 -12.09 10.60 -4.88
N TYR A 226 -11.31 9.55 -4.93
CA TYR A 226 -10.78 8.86 -3.76
C TYR A 226 -9.31 8.49 -3.97
N VAL A 227 -8.50 8.71 -2.92
CA VAL A 227 -7.08 8.35 -2.87
C VAL A 227 -6.72 7.85 -1.48
N GLU A 228 -5.55 7.28 -1.33
CA GLU A 228 -4.94 7.08 -0.01
C GLU A 228 -4.55 8.43 0.58
N LEU A 229 -4.65 8.57 1.92
CA LEU A 229 -4.50 9.85 2.64
C LEU A 229 -3.20 10.60 2.33
N THR A 230 -2.07 9.91 2.24
CA THR A 230 -0.76 10.52 1.98
C THR A 230 -0.75 11.33 0.68
N TYR A 231 -1.43 10.84 -0.36
CA TYR A 231 -1.58 11.59 -1.62
C TYR A 231 -2.40 12.88 -1.44
N ALA A 232 -3.46 12.83 -0.64
CA ALA A 232 -4.25 14.02 -0.34
C ALA A 232 -3.41 15.08 0.35
N LEU A 233 -2.61 14.67 1.34
CA LEU A 233 -1.75 15.57 2.12
C LEU A 233 -0.58 16.12 1.29
N GLN A 234 0.15 15.28 0.57
CA GLN A 234 1.27 15.69 -0.27
C GLN A 234 0.86 16.62 -1.40
N ARG A 235 -0.34 16.41 -1.99
CA ARG A 235 -0.90 17.25 -3.05
C ARG A 235 -1.74 18.42 -2.52
N LYS A 236 -1.88 18.57 -1.18
CA LYS A 236 -2.65 19.61 -0.51
C LYS A 236 -4.11 19.68 -1.00
N LEU A 237 -4.72 18.50 -1.18
CA LEU A 237 -6.11 18.40 -1.60
C LEU A 237 -7.04 18.57 -0.39
N SER A 238 -8.22 19.14 -0.63
CA SER A 238 -9.31 19.06 0.34
C SER A 238 -9.85 17.63 0.37
N TYR A 239 -10.17 17.14 1.56
CA TYR A 239 -10.77 15.84 1.80
C TYR A 239 -11.96 15.98 2.74
N ALA A 240 -12.86 14.99 2.73
CA ALA A 240 -14.08 15.02 3.55
C ALA A 240 -13.92 14.18 4.83
N ALA A 241 -14.61 14.61 5.90
CA ALA A 241 -14.97 13.76 7.01
C ALA A 241 -16.09 12.80 6.55
N VAL A 242 -16.01 11.53 6.96
CA VAL A 242 -17.00 10.52 6.56
C VAL A 242 -17.74 10.00 7.79
N ARG A 243 -19.06 9.87 7.66
CA ARG A 243 -19.90 9.29 8.71
C ARG A 243 -19.64 7.79 8.77
N ASN A 244 -19.21 7.32 9.93
CA ASN A 244 -18.93 5.91 10.14
C ASN A 244 -20.19 5.11 10.52
N ARG A 245 -20.02 3.81 10.76
CA ARG A 245 -21.09 2.86 11.11
C ARG A 245 -21.85 3.27 12.36
N ASP A 246 -21.17 3.90 13.32
CA ASP A 246 -21.74 4.33 14.61
C ASP A 246 -22.42 5.71 14.51
N GLY A 247 -22.49 6.30 13.30
CA GLY A 247 -23.19 7.56 13.05
C GLY A 247 -22.35 8.81 13.29
N VAL A 248 -21.06 8.68 13.62
CA VAL A 248 -20.14 9.77 13.91
C VAL A 248 -19.39 10.20 12.65
N PHE A 249 -19.29 11.52 12.41
CA PHE A 249 -18.39 12.05 11.38
C PHE A 249 -16.94 12.00 11.89
N VAL A 250 -16.12 11.19 11.25
CA VAL A 250 -14.72 10.94 11.62
C VAL A 250 -13.80 11.62 10.63
N GLN A 251 -12.68 12.17 11.10
CA GLN A 251 -11.59 12.67 10.27
C GLN A 251 -10.63 11.52 9.91
N PRO A 252 -10.05 11.54 8.69
CA PRO A 252 -9.05 10.55 8.31
C PRO A 252 -7.72 10.87 8.98
N THR A 253 -7.42 10.20 10.07
CA THR A 253 -6.17 10.31 10.83
C THR A 253 -5.61 8.94 11.13
N ARG A 254 -4.34 8.86 11.51
CA ARG A 254 -3.74 7.60 11.94
C ARG A 254 -4.50 6.98 13.12
N GLU A 255 -4.97 7.81 14.04
CA GLU A 255 -5.74 7.37 15.21
C GLU A 255 -7.06 6.73 14.79
N SER A 256 -7.75 7.31 13.80
CA SER A 256 -9.01 6.75 13.30
C SER A 256 -8.80 5.49 12.45
N PHE A 257 -7.68 5.36 11.75
CA PHE A 257 -7.30 4.12 11.07
C PHE A 257 -6.92 3.03 12.09
N SER A 258 -6.19 3.41 13.14
CA SER A 258 -5.86 2.50 14.25
C SER A 258 -7.12 2.02 14.97
N ALA A 259 -8.07 2.91 15.21
CA ALA A 259 -9.37 2.56 15.83
C ALA A 259 -10.14 1.53 14.97
N ALA A 260 -10.07 1.64 13.64
CA ALA A 260 -10.75 0.72 12.73
C ALA A 260 -10.16 -0.72 12.74
N VAL A 261 -8.93 -0.90 13.19
CA VAL A 261 -8.30 -2.24 13.29
C VAL A 261 -8.23 -2.76 14.71
N THR A 262 -8.66 -1.97 15.69
CA THR A 262 -8.68 -2.39 17.09
C THR A 262 -9.66 -3.56 17.26
N GLY A 263 -9.20 -4.65 17.86
CA GLY A 263 -9.99 -5.87 18.05
C GLY A 263 -10.10 -6.78 16.81
N THR A 264 -9.45 -6.43 15.71
CA THR A 264 -9.40 -7.32 14.52
C THR A 264 -8.55 -8.56 14.83
N GLU A 265 -9.15 -9.73 14.63
CA GLU A 265 -8.42 -11.00 14.72
C GLU A 265 -7.72 -11.30 13.39
N TRP A 266 -6.39 -11.24 13.40
CA TRP A 266 -5.55 -11.60 12.27
C TRP A 266 -5.18 -13.06 12.34
N ASN A 267 -5.79 -13.90 11.47
CA ASN A 267 -5.60 -15.34 11.48
C ASN A 267 -4.51 -15.78 10.48
N PRO A 268 -3.33 -16.25 10.95
CA PRO A 268 -2.27 -16.76 10.06
C PRO A 268 -2.68 -18.00 9.25
N GLN A 269 -3.61 -18.84 9.77
CA GLN A 269 -4.10 -20.04 9.07
C GLN A 269 -5.02 -19.68 7.88
N ALA A 270 -5.55 -18.46 7.88
CA ALA A 270 -6.30 -17.87 6.76
C ALA A 270 -5.45 -16.87 5.96
N ASP A 271 -4.12 -17.00 5.98
CA ASP A 271 -3.19 -16.09 5.30
C ASP A 271 -3.52 -14.62 5.61
N PHE A 272 -3.91 -14.31 6.84
CA PHE A 272 -4.29 -12.97 7.33
C PHE A 272 -5.40 -12.30 6.51
N TYR A 273 -6.28 -13.05 5.85
CA TYR A 273 -7.39 -12.48 5.08
C TYR A 273 -8.27 -11.59 5.95
N GLN A 274 -8.28 -10.28 5.67
CA GLN A 274 -9.09 -9.29 6.37
C GLN A 274 -9.51 -8.15 5.46
N VAL A 275 -10.78 -7.73 5.56
CA VAL A 275 -11.34 -6.53 4.91
C VAL A 275 -11.81 -5.58 6.00
N LEU A 276 -11.18 -4.41 6.10
CA LEU A 276 -11.29 -3.50 7.24
C LEU A 276 -12.33 -2.38 7.05
N THR A 277 -13.00 -2.32 5.90
CA THR A 277 -13.97 -1.29 5.59
C THR A 277 -15.24 -1.42 6.45
N ASN A 278 -15.82 -0.28 6.82
CA ASN A 278 -17.02 -0.16 7.65
C ASN A 278 -16.90 -0.83 9.03
N ALA A 279 -15.68 -0.75 9.62
CA ALA A 279 -15.44 -1.24 10.97
C ALA A 279 -16.34 -0.52 12.00
N ALA A 280 -16.71 -1.24 13.05
CA ALA A 280 -17.43 -0.67 14.20
C ALA A 280 -16.49 0.15 15.07
N GLY A 281 -17.04 1.09 15.82
CA GLY A 281 -16.34 1.96 16.76
C GLY A 281 -16.52 3.45 16.44
N PRO A 282 -16.81 4.28 17.46
CA PRO A 282 -17.16 5.69 17.23
C PRO A 282 -16.01 6.52 16.65
N GLN A 283 -14.77 6.04 16.76
CA GLN A 283 -13.59 6.71 16.20
C GLN A 283 -13.05 6.02 14.94
N ALA A 284 -13.65 4.89 14.52
CA ALA A 284 -13.14 4.10 13.39
C ALA A 284 -13.39 4.82 12.06
N TRP A 285 -12.32 5.01 11.27
CA TRP A 285 -12.43 5.47 9.89
C TRP A 285 -13.11 4.41 9.03
N PRO A 286 -14.17 4.74 8.29
CA PRO A 286 -14.98 3.71 7.64
C PRO A 286 -14.36 3.11 6.37
N ILE A 287 -13.34 3.75 5.78
CA ILE A 287 -12.73 3.28 4.53
C ILE A 287 -11.25 2.96 4.79
N THR A 288 -11.02 2.16 5.83
CA THR A 288 -9.67 1.68 6.20
C THR A 288 -9.31 0.45 5.36
N GLY A 289 -8.06 0.40 4.90
CA GLY A 289 -7.51 -0.72 4.16
C GLY A 289 -6.15 -1.15 4.72
N ALA A 290 -5.87 -2.45 4.66
CA ALA A 290 -4.53 -2.99 4.88
C ALA A 290 -3.85 -3.25 3.54
N VAL A 291 -2.54 -3.10 3.51
CA VAL A 291 -1.72 -3.52 2.38
C VAL A 291 -1.10 -4.87 2.70
N PHE A 292 -1.22 -5.78 1.76
CA PHE A 292 -0.68 -7.13 1.85
C PHE A 292 0.45 -7.32 0.85
N VAL A 293 1.48 -8.04 1.26
CA VAL A 293 2.54 -8.54 0.41
C VAL A 293 2.21 -9.98 0.01
N LEU A 294 2.46 -10.29 -1.24
CA LEU A 294 2.35 -11.61 -1.84
C LEU A 294 3.75 -12.10 -2.19
N ILE A 295 4.12 -13.31 -1.73
CA ILE A 295 5.39 -13.96 -2.04
C ILE A 295 5.12 -15.40 -2.49
N SER A 296 5.88 -15.89 -3.47
CA SER A 296 5.79 -17.28 -3.93
C SER A 296 6.30 -18.25 -2.87
N ARG A 297 5.55 -19.33 -2.59
CA ARG A 297 5.97 -20.43 -1.72
C ARG A 297 6.96 -21.38 -2.39
N THR A 298 7.08 -21.36 -3.72
CA THR A 298 7.78 -22.43 -4.46
C THR A 298 8.67 -21.96 -5.61
N ARG A 299 8.56 -20.69 -6.10
CA ARG A 299 9.11 -20.27 -7.40
C ARG A 299 10.30 -19.31 -7.34
N SER A 300 10.51 -18.60 -6.26
CA SER A 300 11.67 -17.73 -6.13
C SER A 300 12.89 -18.55 -5.75
N SER A 301 14.06 -18.10 -6.18
CA SER A 301 15.28 -18.62 -5.56
C SER A 301 15.16 -18.39 -4.05
N ALA A 302 15.58 -19.35 -3.25
CA ALA A 302 15.57 -19.20 -1.78
C ALA A 302 16.33 -17.94 -1.33
N ALA A 303 17.26 -17.44 -2.14
CA ALA A 303 17.99 -16.21 -1.90
C ALA A 303 17.08 -14.97 -2.06
N GLU A 304 16.34 -14.84 -3.19
CA GLU A 304 15.44 -13.71 -3.43
C GLU A 304 14.32 -13.61 -2.37
N THR A 305 13.77 -14.77 -1.97
CA THR A 305 12.78 -14.82 -0.89
C THR A 305 13.38 -14.34 0.43
N ARG A 306 14.59 -14.80 0.79
CA ARG A 306 15.27 -14.36 2.02
C ARG A 306 15.54 -12.86 2.01
N ASP A 307 15.99 -12.30 0.88
CA ASP A 307 16.27 -10.86 0.75
C ASP A 307 15.00 -10.03 0.92
N ALA A 308 13.88 -10.45 0.27
CA ALA A 308 12.59 -9.80 0.45
C ALA A 308 12.09 -9.89 1.90
N ILE A 309 12.22 -11.04 2.56
CA ILE A 309 11.84 -11.21 3.98
C ILE A 309 12.73 -10.37 4.89
N ALA A 310 14.03 -10.26 4.63
CA ALA A 310 14.93 -9.38 5.38
C ALA A 310 14.50 -7.91 5.27
N PHE A 311 14.12 -7.45 4.06
CA PHE A 311 13.57 -6.12 3.86
C PHE A 311 12.27 -5.91 4.64
N PHE A 312 11.30 -6.83 4.56
CA PHE A 312 10.04 -6.68 5.30
C PHE A 312 10.20 -6.85 6.81
N SER A 313 11.12 -7.69 7.27
CA SER A 313 11.46 -7.78 8.71
C SER A 313 11.97 -6.44 9.25
N TRP A 314 12.88 -5.79 8.51
CA TRP A 314 13.34 -4.43 8.82
C TRP A 314 12.20 -3.41 8.75
N ALA A 315 11.37 -3.44 7.69
CA ALA A 315 10.26 -2.51 7.50
C ALA A 315 9.22 -2.60 8.64
N LEU A 316 8.91 -3.81 9.10
CA LEU A 316 7.96 -4.07 10.19
C LEU A 316 8.54 -3.81 11.60
N SER A 317 9.84 -3.65 11.74
CA SER A 317 10.52 -3.30 13.00
C SER A 317 10.99 -1.85 13.00
N GLU A 318 12.11 -1.56 12.40
CA GLU A 318 12.76 -0.25 12.40
C GLU A 318 12.09 0.75 11.43
N GLY A 319 11.48 0.26 10.34
CA GLY A 319 10.72 1.05 9.37
C GLY A 319 9.39 1.63 9.87
N LYS A 320 8.97 1.31 11.11
CA LYS A 320 7.72 1.83 11.72
C LYS A 320 7.71 3.35 11.82
N ALA A 321 8.86 3.97 12.07
CA ALA A 321 8.97 5.42 12.14
C ALA A 321 8.68 6.07 10.77
N ASP A 322 9.14 5.47 9.68
CA ASP A 322 8.87 5.92 8.32
C ASP A 322 7.37 5.77 8.00
N ALA A 323 6.74 4.66 8.42
CA ALA A 323 5.29 4.47 8.25
C ALA A 323 4.49 5.55 8.97
N ALA A 324 4.87 5.89 10.21
CA ALA A 324 4.23 6.95 10.97
C ALA A 324 4.43 8.35 10.33
N ALA A 325 5.60 8.62 9.77
CA ALA A 325 5.89 9.88 9.09
C ALA A 325 5.09 10.06 7.80
N GLU A 326 4.77 8.97 7.11
CA GLU A 326 3.95 8.94 5.90
C GLU A 326 2.46 8.69 6.20
N TYR A 327 2.01 8.92 7.46
CA TYR A 327 0.61 8.83 7.91
C TYR A 327 -0.01 7.43 7.88
N TYR A 328 0.78 6.37 7.75
CA TYR A 328 0.30 4.99 7.89
C TYR A 328 0.33 4.51 9.34
N VAL A 329 -0.47 3.51 9.61
CA VAL A 329 -0.49 2.79 10.89
C VAL A 329 0.40 1.55 10.74
N ALA A 330 1.51 1.53 11.47
CA ALA A 330 2.37 0.35 11.56
C ALA A 330 1.65 -0.79 12.29
N LEU A 331 1.99 -2.02 11.93
CA LEU A 331 1.44 -3.20 12.61
C LEU A 331 1.90 -3.24 14.08
N PRO A 332 1.02 -3.63 15.02
CA PRO A 332 1.41 -3.84 16.41
C PRO A 332 2.39 -5.01 16.53
N ASP A 333 3.26 -4.97 17.54
CA ASP A 333 4.33 -5.97 17.72
C ASP A 333 3.79 -7.40 17.86
N SER A 334 2.60 -7.58 18.43
CA SER A 334 1.95 -8.89 18.50
C SER A 334 1.65 -9.45 17.12
N LEU A 335 1.14 -8.63 16.20
CA LEU A 335 0.87 -9.03 14.82
C LEU A 335 2.17 -9.27 14.04
N VAL A 336 3.19 -8.43 14.24
CA VAL A 336 4.51 -8.62 13.61
C VAL A 336 5.07 -10.01 13.98
N ARG A 337 5.02 -10.40 15.25
CA ARG A 337 5.45 -11.76 15.68
C ARG A 337 4.66 -12.89 15.00
N HIS A 338 3.35 -12.72 14.77
CA HIS A 338 2.55 -13.69 14.02
C HIS A 338 2.97 -13.77 12.55
N VAL A 339 3.27 -12.63 11.94
CA VAL A 339 3.77 -12.57 10.55
C VAL A 339 5.15 -13.25 10.44
N GLU A 340 6.07 -13.00 11.36
CA GLU A 340 7.39 -13.66 11.40
C GLU A 340 7.31 -15.17 11.61
N ALA A 341 6.41 -15.63 12.48
CA ALA A 341 6.15 -17.05 12.68
C ALA A 341 5.55 -17.71 11.42
N TYR A 342 4.64 -16.99 10.75
CA TYR A 342 4.04 -17.42 9.49
C TYR A 342 5.10 -17.55 8.37
N TRP A 343 6.05 -16.62 8.25
CA TRP A 343 7.12 -16.73 7.26
C TRP A 343 7.94 -18.01 7.45
N LYS A 344 8.32 -18.33 8.69
CA LYS A 344 9.08 -19.55 9.03
C LYS A 344 8.35 -20.84 8.68
N ALA A 345 7.02 -20.81 8.70
CA ALA A 345 6.18 -21.99 8.41
C ALA A 345 5.77 -22.10 6.94
N ALA A 346 5.64 -20.98 6.24
CA ALA A 346 5.02 -20.90 4.92
C ALA A 346 6.00 -20.68 3.77
N LEU A 347 7.21 -20.18 4.04
CA LEU A 347 8.20 -19.80 3.03
C LEU A 347 9.46 -20.70 3.14
N PRO A 348 10.20 -20.91 2.03
CA PRO A 348 11.39 -21.76 1.99
C PRO A 348 12.60 -21.18 2.75
#